data_245c62138fe450aa97c828075012efb3
#
_entry.id   245c62138fe450aa97c828075012efb3
#
_cell.length_a   1.000
_cell.length_b   1.000
_cell.length_c   1.000
_cell.angle_alpha   90.00
_cell.angle_beta   90.00
_cell.angle_gamma   90.00
#
_symmetry.space_group_name_H-M   'P 1'
#
loop_
_entity.id
_entity.type
_entity.pdbx_description
1 polymer ?
#
loop_
_entity_poly.entity_id
_entity_poly.type
_entity_poly.pdbx_seq_one_letter_code
_entity_poly.pdbx_strand_id
1 'polypeptide(L)'
;EFKERTKINYRDYRKVSKYVDDKVDLFSGIEQYLREVIEKNNSYNKENYTAKKQKEADLFMLRNNLVKTKAKLSEESCMLNKEDKKDAAKIRKINETLNKIDDEIATIDKEIVKLKDETERLEKEYEQENTLNDVVQNIRSWLKENQNMVKAIKKIDTE
;
A
#
# COMPACT_ATOMS: atom_id res chain seq x y z
N GLU A 1 45.25 -7.68 -35.76
CA GLU A 1 44.93 -6.32 -35.31
C GLU A 1 44.19 -6.30 -33.96
N PHE A 2 43.20 -7.15 -33.75
CA PHE A 2 42.46 -7.25 -32.49
C PHE A 2 43.33 -7.83 -31.35
N LYS A 3 44.20 -8.78 -31.66
CA LYS A 3 45.15 -9.38 -30.70
C LYS A 3 46.24 -8.44 -30.22
N GLU A 4 46.68 -7.50 -31.01
CA GLU A 4 47.65 -6.48 -30.62
C GLU A 4 47.09 -5.42 -29.70
N ARG A 5 45.85 -5.01 -29.93
CA ARG A 5 45.13 -4.08 -29.03
C ARG A 5 44.81 -4.72 -27.68
N THR A 6 44.52 -6.01 -27.62
CA THR A 6 44.25 -6.72 -26.36
C THR A 6 45.52 -7.03 -25.55
N LYS A 7 46.70 -7.23 -26.20
CA LYS A 7 47.95 -7.44 -25.49
C LYS A 7 48.42 -6.24 -24.66
N ILE A 8 48.16 -5.03 -25.11
CA ILE A 8 48.54 -3.79 -24.43
C ILE A 8 47.75 -3.59 -23.13
N ASN A 9 46.53 -4.07 -23.05
CA ASN A 9 45.60 -3.83 -21.92
C ASN A 9 45.18 -5.11 -21.18
N TYR A 10 45.93 -6.22 -21.31
CA TYR A 10 45.54 -7.49 -20.69
C TYR A 10 45.45 -7.43 -19.16
N ARG A 11 46.32 -6.68 -18.51
CA ARG A 11 46.26 -6.46 -17.05
C ARG A 11 45.06 -5.59 -16.65
N ASP A 12 44.79 -4.54 -17.39
CA ASP A 12 43.64 -3.65 -17.16
C ASP A 12 42.34 -4.38 -17.43
N TYR A 13 42.31 -5.22 -18.44
CA TYR A 13 41.20 -6.09 -18.78
C TYR A 13 40.86 -7.08 -17.65
N ARG A 14 41.86 -7.73 -17.06
CA ARG A 14 41.63 -8.60 -15.88
C ARG A 14 41.06 -7.86 -14.69
N LYS A 15 41.57 -6.65 -14.42
CA LYS A 15 41.10 -5.80 -13.33
C LYS A 15 39.64 -5.37 -13.57
N VAL A 16 39.31 -4.99 -14.80
CA VAL A 16 37.92 -4.60 -15.18
C VAL A 16 36.99 -5.79 -15.07
N SER A 17 37.38 -6.97 -15.56
CA SER A 17 36.59 -8.19 -15.47
C SER A 17 36.31 -8.58 -14.02
N LYS A 18 37.32 -8.54 -13.16
CA LYS A 18 37.18 -8.81 -11.73
C LYS A 18 36.24 -7.76 -11.05
N TYR A 19 36.42 -6.49 -11.39
CA TYR A 19 35.61 -5.41 -10.87
C TYR A 19 34.12 -5.62 -11.23
N VAL A 20 33.84 -5.98 -12.48
CA VAL A 20 32.46 -6.26 -12.96
C VAL A 20 31.89 -7.49 -12.24
N ASP A 21 32.66 -8.58 -12.10
CA ASP A 21 32.23 -9.77 -11.36
C ASP A 21 31.87 -9.45 -9.91
N ASP A 22 32.71 -8.68 -9.21
CA ASP A 22 32.48 -8.26 -7.83
C ASP A 22 31.22 -7.40 -7.71
N LYS A 23 30.97 -6.50 -8.68
CA LYS A 23 29.77 -5.68 -8.72
C LYS A 23 28.52 -6.49 -9.03
N VAL A 24 28.60 -7.47 -9.93
CA VAL A 24 27.50 -8.39 -10.22
C VAL A 24 27.11 -9.16 -8.97
N ASP A 25 28.05 -9.70 -8.22
CA ASP A 25 27.79 -10.42 -6.97
C ASP A 25 27.17 -9.51 -5.91
N LEU A 26 27.68 -8.29 -5.76
CA LEU A 26 27.13 -7.31 -4.83
C LEU A 26 25.67 -6.95 -5.16
N PHE A 27 25.39 -6.62 -6.42
CA PHE A 27 24.05 -6.23 -6.85
C PHE A 27 23.07 -7.41 -6.85
N SER A 28 23.53 -8.63 -7.12
CA SER A 28 22.69 -9.85 -6.96
C SER A 28 22.25 -10.03 -5.52
N GLY A 29 23.14 -9.81 -4.55
CA GLY A 29 22.81 -9.85 -3.13
C GLY A 29 21.84 -8.78 -2.71
N ILE A 30 21.98 -7.56 -3.21
CA ILE A 30 21.06 -6.45 -2.95
C ILE A 30 19.68 -6.74 -3.56
N GLU A 31 19.64 -7.23 -4.79
CA GLU A 31 18.38 -7.58 -5.48
C GLU A 31 17.60 -8.65 -4.70
N GLN A 32 18.28 -9.71 -4.26
CA GLN A 32 17.68 -10.77 -3.47
C GLN A 32 17.14 -10.26 -2.13
N TYR A 33 17.90 -9.43 -1.44
CA TYR A 33 17.47 -8.82 -0.17
C TYR A 33 16.21 -7.96 -0.35
N LEU A 34 16.20 -7.09 -1.36
CA LEU A 34 15.05 -6.24 -1.66
C LEU A 34 13.80 -7.05 -2.03
N ARG A 35 13.98 -8.13 -2.79
CA ARG A 35 12.88 -9.05 -3.13
C ARG A 35 12.28 -9.70 -1.89
N GLU A 36 13.10 -10.18 -0.97
CA GLU A 36 12.66 -10.78 0.29
C GLU A 36 11.89 -9.78 1.15
N VAL A 37 12.37 -8.54 1.24
CA VAL A 37 11.70 -7.45 1.98
C VAL A 37 10.33 -7.14 1.35
N ILE A 38 10.26 -7.04 0.03
CA ILE A 38 9.01 -6.76 -0.70
C ILE A 38 7.99 -7.88 -0.50
N GLU A 39 8.39 -9.14 -0.65
CA GLU A 39 7.50 -10.30 -0.45
C GLU A 39 6.95 -10.36 0.97
N LYS A 40 7.80 -10.11 1.96
CA LYS A 40 7.42 -10.12 3.36
C LYS A 40 6.42 -9.00 3.71
N ASN A 41 6.60 -7.81 3.14
CA ASN A 41 5.70 -6.68 3.38
C ASN A 41 4.40 -6.78 2.59
N ASN A 42 4.43 -7.30 1.35
CA ASN A 42 3.26 -7.40 0.48
C ASN A 42 2.12 -8.24 1.06
N SER A 43 2.41 -9.43 1.59
CA SER A 43 1.37 -10.30 2.14
C SER A 43 0.68 -9.68 3.35
N TYR A 44 1.45 -9.08 4.24
CA TYR A 44 0.94 -8.43 5.45
C TYR A 44 0.12 -7.17 5.14
N ASN A 45 0.64 -6.29 4.31
CA ASN A 45 0.00 -5.00 4.01
C ASN A 45 -1.26 -5.16 3.16
N LYS A 46 -1.28 -6.10 2.23
CA LYS A 46 -2.44 -6.34 1.36
C LYS A 46 -3.65 -6.83 2.15
N GLU A 47 -3.48 -7.82 3.04
CA GLU A 47 -4.55 -8.33 3.89
C GLU A 47 -5.06 -7.25 4.83
N ASN A 48 -4.16 -6.51 5.47
CA ASN A 48 -4.48 -5.43 6.38
C ASN A 48 -5.24 -4.29 5.67
N TYR A 49 -4.78 -3.90 4.49
CA TYR A 49 -5.44 -2.89 3.66
C TYR A 49 -6.86 -3.31 3.27
N THR A 50 -7.04 -4.54 2.79
CA THR A 50 -8.34 -5.08 2.38
C THR A 50 -9.30 -5.14 3.55
N ALA A 51 -8.85 -5.61 4.71
CA ALA A 51 -9.66 -5.67 5.93
C ALA A 51 -10.11 -4.28 6.39
N LYS A 52 -9.23 -3.29 6.34
CA LYS A 52 -9.54 -1.90 6.71
C LYS A 52 -10.51 -1.24 5.74
N LYS A 53 -10.35 -1.47 4.44
CA LYS A 53 -11.29 -0.98 3.42
C LYS A 53 -12.67 -1.59 3.59
N GLN A 54 -12.76 -2.89 3.90
CA GLN A 54 -14.03 -3.55 4.18
C GLN A 54 -14.69 -2.97 5.43
N LYS A 55 -13.95 -2.77 6.49
CA LYS A 55 -14.42 -2.16 7.74
C LYS A 55 -14.94 -0.73 7.51
N GLU A 56 -14.23 0.06 6.71
CA GLU A 56 -14.64 1.40 6.31
C GLU A 56 -15.98 1.37 5.56
N ALA A 57 -16.13 0.46 4.60
CA ALA A 57 -17.39 0.28 3.85
C ALA A 57 -18.54 -0.12 4.78
N ASP A 58 -18.33 -1.04 5.71
CA ASP A 58 -19.32 -1.48 6.69
C ASP A 58 -19.76 -0.33 7.61
N LEU A 59 -18.83 0.50 8.04
CA LEU A 59 -19.12 1.69 8.85
C LEU A 59 -19.92 2.73 8.08
N PHE A 60 -19.62 2.94 6.80
CA PHE A 60 -20.44 3.83 5.94
C PHE A 60 -21.86 3.32 5.78
N MET A 61 -22.05 2.02 5.60
CA MET A 61 -23.41 1.42 5.52
C MET A 61 -24.17 1.61 6.84
N LEU A 62 -23.52 1.35 7.96
CA LEU A 62 -24.10 1.54 9.29
C LEU A 62 -24.49 3.00 9.51
N ARG A 63 -23.60 3.93 9.17
CA ARG A 63 -23.86 5.36 9.23
C ARG A 63 -25.07 5.76 8.40
N ASN A 64 -25.14 5.29 7.16
CA ASN A 64 -26.28 5.59 6.26
C ASN A 64 -27.61 5.05 6.82
N ASN A 65 -27.60 3.87 7.41
CA ASN A 65 -28.78 3.30 8.06
C ASN A 65 -29.21 4.13 9.26
N LEU A 66 -28.29 4.60 10.06
CA LEU A 66 -28.59 5.49 11.20
C LEU A 66 -29.14 6.84 10.75
N VAL A 67 -28.62 7.42 9.68
CA VAL A 67 -29.14 8.66 9.09
C VAL A 67 -30.57 8.47 8.58
N LYS A 68 -30.88 7.36 7.92
CA LYS A 68 -32.22 7.03 7.48
C LYS A 68 -33.17 6.85 8.65
N THR A 69 -32.77 6.15 9.69
CA THR A 69 -33.55 5.96 10.91
C THR A 69 -33.84 7.30 11.60
N LYS A 70 -32.83 8.17 11.67
CA LYS A 70 -32.98 9.54 12.19
C LYS A 70 -34.01 10.32 11.41
N ALA A 71 -33.99 10.28 10.08
CA ALA A 71 -34.94 10.96 9.23
C ALA A 71 -36.39 10.47 9.47
N LYS A 72 -36.59 9.15 9.57
CA LYS A 72 -37.92 8.55 9.88
C LYS A 72 -38.43 8.98 11.24
N LEU A 73 -37.58 8.94 12.26
CA LEU A 73 -37.97 9.38 13.62
C LEU A 73 -38.31 10.87 13.67
N SER A 74 -37.60 11.69 12.93
CA SER A 74 -37.86 13.12 12.82
C SER A 74 -39.23 13.39 12.17
N GLU A 75 -39.57 12.63 11.10
CA GLU A 75 -40.89 12.70 10.46
C GLU A 75 -42.01 12.28 11.42
N GLU A 76 -41.84 11.18 12.14
CA GLU A 76 -42.80 10.73 13.15
C GLU A 76 -43.02 11.78 14.23
N SER A 77 -41.96 12.41 14.70
CA SER A 77 -42.00 13.48 15.69
C SER A 77 -42.77 14.69 15.17
N CYS A 78 -42.63 15.04 13.89
CA CYS A 78 -43.33 16.16 13.28
C CYS A 78 -44.85 15.93 13.13
N MET A 79 -45.25 14.66 13.04
CA MET A 79 -46.67 14.30 12.91
C MET A 79 -47.42 14.24 14.25
N LEU A 80 -46.72 14.27 15.36
CA LEU A 80 -47.29 14.20 16.69
C LEU A 80 -47.69 15.59 17.20
N ASN A 81 -48.81 15.64 18.00
CA ASN A 81 -49.27 16.87 18.58
C ASN A 81 -48.58 17.16 19.92
N LYS A 82 -47.85 18.27 20.00
CA LYS A 82 -47.12 18.67 21.22
C LYS A 82 -48.02 18.97 22.41
N GLU A 83 -49.27 19.29 22.18
CA GLU A 83 -50.23 19.64 23.23
C GLU A 83 -50.86 18.41 23.91
N ASP A 84 -50.83 17.24 23.25
CA ASP A 84 -51.32 15.99 23.83
C ASP A 84 -50.23 15.37 24.72
N LYS A 85 -50.59 15.00 25.95
CA LYS A 85 -49.68 14.40 26.93
C LYS A 85 -49.05 13.08 26.45
N LYS A 86 -49.81 12.24 25.75
CA LYS A 86 -49.34 10.98 25.20
C LYS A 86 -48.34 11.23 24.07
N ASP A 87 -48.64 12.17 23.19
CA ASP A 87 -47.76 12.56 22.09
C ASP A 87 -46.50 13.26 22.60
N ALA A 88 -46.63 14.10 23.62
CA ALA A 88 -45.45 14.75 24.26
C ALA A 88 -44.49 13.72 24.86
N ALA A 89 -44.99 12.64 25.47
CA ALA A 89 -44.15 11.56 25.98
C ALA A 89 -43.45 10.79 24.86
N LYS A 90 -44.15 10.54 23.73
CA LYS A 90 -43.55 9.91 22.52
C LYS A 90 -42.50 10.80 21.90
N ILE A 91 -42.76 12.11 21.78
CA ILE A 91 -41.78 13.09 21.26
C ILE A 91 -40.52 13.11 22.13
N ARG A 92 -40.66 13.06 23.44
CA ARG A 92 -39.50 12.99 24.38
C ARG A 92 -38.68 11.74 24.15
N LYS A 93 -39.29 10.58 24.01
CA LYS A 93 -38.61 9.32 23.72
C LYS A 93 -37.91 9.35 22.38
N ILE A 94 -38.55 9.90 21.34
CA ILE A 94 -37.97 10.08 20.01
C ILE A 94 -36.73 10.98 20.11
N ASN A 95 -36.82 12.11 20.82
CA ASN A 95 -35.69 13.02 20.99
C ASN A 95 -34.52 12.37 21.73
N GLU A 96 -34.79 11.57 22.74
CA GLU A 96 -33.73 10.80 23.45
C GLU A 96 -33.06 9.80 22.48
N THR A 97 -33.84 9.12 21.64
CA THR A 97 -33.31 8.18 20.64
C THR A 97 -32.49 8.92 19.56
N LEU A 98 -32.97 10.08 19.11
CA LEU A 98 -32.25 10.92 18.14
C LEU A 98 -30.91 11.37 18.70
N ASN A 99 -30.85 11.76 19.97
CA ASN A 99 -29.57 12.13 20.61
C ASN A 99 -28.59 10.95 20.68
N LYS A 100 -29.07 9.75 20.98
CA LYS A 100 -28.25 8.53 20.96
C LYS A 100 -27.73 8.22 19.56
N ILE A 101 -28.60 8.39 18.55
CA ILE A 101 -28.20 8.17 17.14
C ILE A 101 -27.12 9.20 16.73
N ASP A 102 -27.28 10.47 17.12
CA ASP A 102 -26.30 11.51 16.85
C ASP A 102 -24.93 11.17 17.49
N ASP A 103 -24.92 10.66 18.71
CA ASP A 103 -23.71 10.23 19.41
C ASP A 103 -23.05 9.02 18.70
N GLU A 104 -23.84 8.06 18.26
CA GLU A 104 -23.35 6.90 17.50
C GLU A 104 -22.75 7.33 16.16
N ILE A 105 -23.42 8.23 15.44
CA ILE A 105 -22.92 8.78 14.17
C ILE A 105 -21.59 9.51 14.40
N ALA A 106 -21.49 10.31 15.45
CA ALA A 106 -20.25 11.02 15.78
C ALA A 106 -19.09 10.03 16.07
N THR A 107 -19.37 8.95 16.78
CA THR A 107 -18.39 7.88 17.06
C THR A 107 -17.96 7.19 15.78
N ILE A 108 -18.91 6.84 14.91
CA ILE A 108 -18.65 6.21 13.61
C ILE A 108 -17.80 7.14 12.72
N ASP A 109 -18.13 8.43 12.68
CA ASP A 109 -17.37 9.41 11.89
C ASP A 109 -15.92 9.51 12.35
N LYS A 110 -15.65 9.46 13.64
CA LYS A 110 -14.29 9.42 14.19
C LYS A 110 -13.54 8.15 13.77
N GLU A 111 -14.20 7.00 13.82
CA GLU A 111 -13.59 5.74 13.38
C GLU A 111 -13.31 5.73 11.88
N ILE A 112 -14.21 6.29 11.07
CA ILE A 112 -14.00 6.42 9.62
C ILE A 112 -12.78 7.30 9.32
N VAL A 113 -12.65 8.44 9.97
CA VAL A 113 -11.47 9.31 9.81
C VAL A 113 -10.19 8.58 10.16
N LYS A 114 -10.17 7.87 11.28
CA LYS A 114 -9.03 7.08 11.71
C LYS A 114 -8.66 5.99 10.69
N LEU A 115 -9.65 5.28 10.16
CA LEU A 115 -9.44 4.25 9.14
C LEU A 115 -8.93 4.85 7.82
N LYS A 116 -9.45 6.00 7.41
CA LYS A 116 -8.96 6.71 6.22
C LYS A 116 -7.49 7.09 6.35
N ASP A 117 -7.09 7.62 7.50
CA ASP A 117 -5.69 7.97 7.77
C ASP A 117 -4.79 6.72 7.71
N GLU A 118 -5.23 5.60 8.28
CA GLU A 118 -4.51 4.34 8.25
C GLU A 118 -4.40 3.78 6.82
N THR A 119 -5.48 3.84 6.03
CA THR A 119 -5.47 3.36 4.63
C THR A 119 -4.63 4.25 3.73
N GLU A 120 -4.64 5.57 3.92
CA GLU A 120 -3.76 6.50 3.20
C GLU A 120 -2.28 6.22 3.49
N ARG A 121 -1.95 5.92 4.74
CA ARG A 121 -0.59 5.53 5.11
C ARG A 121 -0.17 4.22 4.43
N LEU A 122 -1.06 3.23 4.38
CA LEU A 122 -0.82 1.97 3.69
C LEU A 122 -0.67 2.15 2.18
N GLU A 123 -1.45 3.05 1.57
CA GLU A 123 -1.33 3.41 0.16
C GLU A 123 0.03 4.04 -0.16
N LYS A 124 0.52 4.92 0.71
CA LYS A 124 1.87 5.51 0.58
C LYS A 124 2.97 4.46 0.70
N GLU A 125 2.84 3.52 1.63
CA GLU A 125 3.77 2.39 1.76
C GLU A 125 3.74 1.52 0.50
N TYR A 126 2.58 1.30 -0.09
CA TYR A 126 2.43 0.57 -1.35
C TYR A 126 3.09 1.28 -2.53
N GLU A 127 2.98 2.60 -2.61
CA GLU A 127 3.70 3.40 -3.61
C GLU A 127 5.22 3.29 -3.45
N GLN A 128 5.72 3.28 -2.22
CA GLN A 128 7.13 3.05 -1.92
C GLN A 128 7.57 1.64 -2.35
N GLU A 129 6.74 0.62 -2.15
CA GLU A 129 6.99 -0.74 -2.63
C GLU A 129 7.08 -0.80 -4.16
N ASN A 130 6.21 -0.09 -4.86
CA ASN A 130 6.27 0.02 -6.33
C ASN A 130 7.59 0.65 -6.78
N THR A 131 8.06 1.69 -6.09
CA THR A 131 9.37 2.31 -6.34
C THR A 131 10.50 1.30 -6.12
N LEU A 132 10.44 0.52 -5.04
CA LEU A 132 11.42 -0.55 -4.78
C LEU A 132 11.38 -1.63 -5.85
N ASN A 133 10.19 -2.02 -6.34
CA ASN A 133 10.04 -2.95 -7.45
C ASN A 133 10.72 -2.42 -8.73
N ASP A 134 10.56 -1.14 -9.03
CA ASP A 134 11.24 -0.50 -10.17
C ASP A 134 12.75 -0.54 -10.01
N VAL A 135 13.27 -0.28 -8.82
CA VAL A 135 14.71 -0.40 -8.52
C VAL A 135 15.19 -1.85 -8.73
N VAL A 136 14.44 -2.84 -8.26
CA VAL A 136 14.75 -4.26 -8.45
C VAL A 136 14.78 -4.61 -9.95
N GLN A 137 13.83 -4.15 -10.74
CA GLN A 137 13.80 -4.37 -12.18
C GLN A 137 15.00 -3.72 -12.88
N ASN A 138 15.37 -2.52 -12.49
CA ASN A 138 16.55 -1.83 -13.01
C ASN A 138 17.84 -2.59 -12.67
N ILE A 139 17.98 -3.10 -11.45
CA ILE A 139 19.12 -3.92 -11.04
C ILE A 139 19.17 -5.22 -11.86
N ARG A 140 18.04 -5.89 -12.07
CA ARG A 140 17.97 -7.11 -12.88
C ARG A 140 18.41 -6.86 -14.33
N SER A 141 17.94 -5.77 -14.93
CA SER A 141 18.31 -5.38 -16.29
C SER A 141 19.84 -5.11 -16.37
N TRP A 142 20.35 -4.38 -15.41
CA TRP A 142 21.79 -4.10 -15.31
C TRP A 142 22.60 -5.40 -15.17
N LEU A 143 22.19 -6.32 -14.28
CA LEU A 143 22.83 -7.61 -14.06
C LEU A 143 22.84 -8.44 -15.33
N LYS A 144 21.72 -8.52 -16.04
CA LYS A 144 21.58 -9.27 -17.28
C LYS A 144 22.51 -8.73 -18.36
N GLU A 145 22.58 -7.42 -18.55
CA GLU A 145 23.47 -6.78 -19.52
C GLU A 145 24.94 -7.03 -19.17
N ASN A 146 25.31 -6.89 -17.91
CA ASN A 146 26.68 -7.07 -17.45
C ASN A 146 27.12 -8.54 -17.43
N GLN A 147 26.24 -9.46 -17.09
CA GLN A 147 26.49 -10.90 -17.22
C GLN A 147 26.75 -11.29 -18.67
N ASN A 148 25.96 -10.79 -19.60
CA ASN A 148 26.14 -11.02 -21.04
C ASN A 148 27.49 -10.43 -21.52
N MET A 149 27.84 -9.24 -21.04
CA MET A 149 29.12 -8.61 -21.33
C MET A 149 30.29 -9.42 -20.79
N VAL A 150 30.21 -9.91 -19.55
CA VAL A 150 31.22 -10.76 -18.92
C VAL A 150 31.37 -12.07 -19.68
N LYS A 151 30.28 -12.70 -20.09
CA LYS A 151 30.31 -13.92 -20.92
C LYS A 151 30.96 -13.67 -22.28
N ALA A 152 30.66 -12.56 -22.93
CA ALA A 152 31.26 -12.17 -24.20
C ALA A 152 32.79 -11.95 -24.06
N ILE A 153 33.19 -11.30 -22.97
CA ILE A 153 34.57 -11.04 -22.61
C ILE A 153 35.31 -12.37 -22.34
N LYS A 154 34.76 -13.27 -21.54
CA LYS A 154 35.33 -14.59 -21.25
C LYS A 154 35.47 -15.44 -22.52
N LYS A 155 34.53 -15.32 -23.44
CA LYS A 155 34.56 -16.01 -24.73
C LYS A 155 35.70 -15.51 -25.62
N ILE A 156 36.00 -14.21 -25.59
CA ILE A 156 37.13 -13.59 -26.30
C ILE A 156 38.46 -14.06 -25.70
N ASP A 157 38.55 -14.18 -24.36
CA ASP A 157 39.74 -14.61 -23.64
C ASP A 157 40.13 -16.08 -23.90
N THR A 158 39.15 -16.93 -24.27
CA THR A 158 39.37 -18.36 -24.61
C THR A 158 39.70 -18.60 -26.07
N GLU A 159 39.54 -17.62 -26.93
CA GLU A 159 39.94 -17.64 -28.33
C GLU A 159 41.32 -16.96 -28.52
#